data_354594ce526e79577eb615ff5be6155b
#
_entry.id   354594ce526e79577eb615ff5be6155b
#
_cell.length_a   1.000
_cell.length_b   1.000
_cell.length_c   1.000
_cell.angle_alpha   90.00
_cell.angle_beta   90.00
_cell.angle_gamma   90.00
#
_symmetry.space_group_name_H-M   'P 1'
#
loop_
_entity.id
_entity.type
_entity.pdbx_description
1 polymer ?
#
loop_
_entity_poly.entity_id
_entity_poly.type
_entity_poly.pdbx_seq_one_letter_code
_entity_poly.pdbx_strand_id
1 'polypeptide(L)'
;MKYILVTGGVLSGIGKGITSSSTGLLLQCAGYKVTAVKIDPYLNVDAGTMNPYEHGEVFVMTDGSEVDLDLGNYERFLSCNLTKDHNITTGKVFKNVIEKERHGDYLGQTVQIIPHVVREIVDGILNAAKDADADICMVELGGTVGDIESMPFMEAVRLLGRLEGKENVMVIHTTLVPVVGAVGEQKTKPTQHSVKELQGLGIRPDIIVGRSSTKLEEDIATKIAFFADIPRECVISAPDARSIYDVPMVFLEQKLPELVEERLGLKPKKPDLTKWEDFAERISNGKKNVEIALIGKYTDLKDSYISHEESLRYAGALLDCKVKIRWIEAPDLEDSGNTKTLEGVNGVLVPGGFGSRGAEGKIMSAKWARENKIPYLGVCFGFQLATVEFARNVLGLKNANSAELDPDGQHSVIDILPEQEDVKDMGATMRLGDHEVIISGGVAKELYKNGTIFERHRHRYEINPKYIDQIEASGMKYTGRDKSGRRMEILELEGHPYFMASQFHPEFKSRPDAPSPLHFGLVKAALDHKKSG
;
A
#
# COMPACT_ATOMS: atom_id res chain seq x y z
N MET A 1 3.36 -10.23 -25.55
CA MET A 1 2.85 -9.81 -24.25
C MET A 1 1.63 -10.66 -23.89
N LYS A 2 1.48 -11.07 -22.63
CA LYS A 2 0.30 -11.78 -22.13
C LYS A 2 -0.42 -10.95 -21.09
N TYR A 3 -1.76 -11.02 -21.04
CA TYR A 3 -2.60 -10.24 -20.14
C TYR A 3 -3.47 -11.18 -19.33
N ILE A 4 -3.46 -11.00 -18.01
CA ILE A 4 -4.32 -11.74 -17.07
C ILE A 4 -5.24 -10.73 -16.40
N LEU A 5 -6.51 -10.79 -16.76
CA LEU A 5 -7.55 -9.88 -16.27
C LEU A 5 -8.21 -10.50 -15.05
N VAL A 6 -8.15 -9.80 -13.92
CA VAL A 6 -8.78 -10.23 -12.67
C VAL A 6 -10.04 -9.42 -12.45
N THR A 7 -11.20 -10.07 -12.55
CA THR A 7 -12.51 -9.48 -12.32
C THR A 7 -13.12 -9.98 -11.02
N GLY A 8 -14.07 -9.26 -10.45
CA GLY A 8 -14.77 -9.70 -9.25
C GLY A 8 -16.27 -9.57 -9.35
N GLY A 9 -16.96 -10.45 -8.65
CA GLY A 9 -18.42 -10.43 -8.58
C GLY A 9 -18.95 -10.59 -7.18
N VAL A 10 -20.23 -10.30 -7.00
CA VAL A 10 -21.03 -10.40 -5.77
C VAL A 10 -20.84 -9.21 -4.82
N LEU A 11 -19.60 -8.88 -4.43
CA LEU A 11 -19.32 -7.76 -3.51
C LEU A 11 -17.89 -7.22 -3.68
N SER A 12 -17.65 -6.01 -3.22
CA SER A 12 -16.31 -5.43 -3.08
C SER A 12 -15.52 -6.15 -1.96
N GLY A 13 -14.19 -6.03 -1.96
CA GLY A 13 -13.37 -6.71 -0.93
C GLY A 13 -13.30 -8.23 -1.06
N ILE A 14 -13.74 -8.81 -2.19
CA ILE A 14 -13.75 -10.28 -2.41
C ILE A 14 -12.35 -10.90 -2.52
N GLY A 15 -11.29 -10.08 -2.53
CA GLY A 15 -9.90 -10.54 -2.62
C GLY A 15 -9.34 -10.58 -4.04
N LYS A 16 -9.83 -9.73 -4.94
CA LYS A 16 -9.24 -9.53 -6.29
C LYS A 16 -7.76 -9.19 -6.23
N GLY A 17 -7.39 -8.20 -5.40
CA GLY A 17 -6.00 -7.77 -5.23
C GLY A 17 -5.08 -8.90 -4.79
N ILE A 18 -5.50 -9.68 -3.81
CA ILE A 18 -4.74 -10.83 -3.32
C ILE A 18 -4.67 -11.94 -4.38
N THR A 19 -5.76 -12.18 -5.12
CA THR A 19 -5.75 -13.14 -6.24
C THR A 19 -4.76 -12.69 -7.32
N SER A 20 -4.79 -11.40 -7.69
CA SER A 20 -3.89 -10.81 -8.68
C SER A 20 -2.43 -10.86 -8.23
N SER A 21 -2.15 -10.38 -7.00
CA SER A 21 -0.80 -10.36 -6.43
C SER A 21 -0.22 -11.76 -6.26
N SER A 22 -1.02 -12.72 -5.76
CA SER A 22 -0.58 -14.12 -5.58
C SER A 22 -0.31 -14.82 -6.90
N THR A 23 -1.17 -14.62 -7.90
CA THR A 23 -0.97 -15.18 -9.24
C THR A 23 0.28 -14.58 -9.89
N GLY A 24 0.45 -13.26 -9.81
CA GLY A 24 1.61 -12.56 -10.34
C GLY A 24 2.91 -13.02 -9.67
N LEU A 25 2.93 -13.18 -8.36
CA LEU A 25 4.08 -13.72 -7.60
C LEU A 25 4.45 -15.13 -8.07
N LEU A 26 3.48 -16.03 -8.20
CA LEU A 26 3.73 -17.41 -8.66
C LEU A 26 4.39 -17.43 -10.04
N LEU A 27 3.90 -16.59 -10.96
CA LEU A 27 4.48 -16.46 -12.30
C LEU A 27 5.87 -15.80 -12.27
N GLN A 28 6.08 -14.83 -11.40
CA GLN A 28 7.39 -14.23 -11.19
C GLN A 28 8.40 -15.23 -10.61
N CYS A 29 7.99 -16.03 -9.62
CA CYS A 29 8.80 -17.13 -9.06
C CYS A 29 9.08 -18.24 -10.10
N ALA A 30 8.24 -18.37 -11.13
CA ALA A 30 8.50 -19.21 -12.30
C ALA A 30 9.46 -18.56 -13.33
N GLY A 31 9.90 -17.31 -13.07
CA GLY A 31 10.90 -16.61 -13.90
C GLY A 31 10.30 -15.85 -15.10
N TYR A 32 9.03 -15.42 -15.01
CA TYR A 32 8.45 -14.44 -15.92
C TYR A 32 8.64 -13.02 -15.37
N LYS A 33 8.80 -12.04 -16.24
CA LYS A 33 8.70 -10.63 -15.87
C LYS A 33 7.22 -10.26 -15.76
N VAL A 34 6.78 -9.92 -14.54
CA VAL A 34 5.38 -9.61 -14.25
C VAL A 34 5.24 -8.16 -13.83
N THR A 35 4.26 -7.46 -14.39
CA THR A 35 3.79 -6.15 -13.91
C THR A 35 2.31 -6.20 -13.57
N ALA A 36 1.79 -5.17 -12.90
CA ALA A 36 0.38 -5.10 -12.53
C ALA A 36 -0.20 -3.73 -12.85
N VAL A 37 -1.43 -3.70 -13.33
CA VAL A 37 -2.24 -2.50 -13.56
C VAL A 37 -3.50 -2.59 -12.73
N LYS A 38 -3.80 -1.54 -11.97
CA LYS A 38 -5.05 -1.38 -11.23
C LYS A 38 -5.99 -0.44 -11.98
N ILE A 39 -7.21 -0.88 -12.18
CA ILE A 39 -8.28 -0.05 -12.73
C ILE A 39 -9.28 0.26 -11.63
N ASP A 40 -9.50 1.55 -11.37
CA ASP A 40 -10.43 2.04 -10.35
C ASP A 40 -11.57 2.82 -10.99
N PRO A 41 -12.83 2.39 -10.81
CA PRO A 41 -13.97 2.98 -11.51
C PRO A 41 -14.48 4.29 -10.91
N TYR A 42 -13.80 4.88 -9.93
CA TYR A 42 -14.20 6.16 -9.35
C TYR A 42 -13.75 7.37 -10.20
N LEU A 43 -14.46 8.51 -10.04
CA LEU A 43 -14.22 9.75 -10.78
C LEU A 43 -13.04 10.59 -10.26
N ASN A 44 -12.42 10.23 -9.14
CA ASN A 44 -11.23 10.91 -8.68
C ASN A 44 -10.09 10.68 -9.69
N VAL A 45 -9.30 11.72 -9.96
CA VAL A 45 -8.13 11.61 -10.85
C VAL A 45 -7.05 10.76 -10.20
N ASP A 46 -6.86 10.95 -8.88
CA ASP A 46 -5.93 10.21 -8.04
C ASP A 46 -6.49 10.08 -6.61
N ALA A 47 -5.75 9.40 -5.73
CA ALA A 47 -6.16 9.19 -4.34
C ALA A 47 -5.78 10.34 -3.38
N GLY A 48 -5.03 11.35 -3.84
CA GLY A 48 -4.42 12.38 -2.99
C GLY A 48 -5.39 13.21 -2.16
N THR A 49 -6.64 13.36 -2.64
CA THR A 49 -7.71 14.11 -1.95
C THR A 49 -8.73 13.22 -1.24
N MET A 50 -8.54 11.91 -1.28
CA MET A 50 -9.47 10.97 -0.65
C MET A 50 -9.32 10.93 0.86
N ASN A 51 -10.43 10.68 1.55
CA ASN A 51 -10.44 10.48 2.98
C ASN A 51 -9.98 9.05 3.31
N PRO A 52 -8.96 8.84 4.18
CA PRO A 52 -8.53 7.51 4.59
C PRO A 52 -9.62 6.61 5.20
N TYR A 53 -10.67 7.18 5.79
CA TYR A 53 -11.83 6.40 6.26
C TYR A 53 -12.65 5.77 5.12
N GLU A 54 -12.59 6.32 3.91
CA GLU A 54 -13.34 5.83 2.76
C GLU A 54 -12.56 4.77 1.95
N HIS A 55 -11.24 4.99 1.78
CA HIS A 55 -10.40 4.22 0.85
C HIS A 55 -9.14 3.60 1.48
N GLY A 56 -8.91 3.81 2.79
CA GLY A 56 -7.69 3.37 3.45
C GLY A 56 -6.50 4.29 3.17
N GLU A 57 -5.30 3.74 3.19
CA GLU A 57 -4.05 4.49 3.00
C GLU A 57 -3.92 5.06 1.59
N VAL A 58 -3.50 6.32 1.49
CA VAL A 58 -3.01 6.89 0.22
C VAL A 58 -1.56 6.45 0.04
N PHE A 59 -1.33 5.54 -0.89
CA PHE A 59 0.01 5.04 -1.21
C PHE A 59 0.71 5.98 -2.20
N VAL A 60 2.00 6.27 -1.97
CA VAL A 60 2.79 7.12 -2.87
C VAL A 60 3.82 6.28 -3.61
N MET A 61 3.82 6.39 -4.93
CA MET A 61 4.76 5.68 -5.80
C MET A 61 6.08 6.46 -6.00
N THR A 62 7.07 5.86 -6.65
CA THR A 62 8.40 6.46 -6.86
C THR A 62 8.33 7.77 -7.66
N ASP A 63 7.42 7.88 -8.60
CA ASP A 63 7.20 9.07 -9.44
C ASP A 63 6.35 10.17 -8.77
N GLY A 64 5.95 9.95 -7.50
CA GLY A 64 5.14 10.89 -6.72
C GLY A 64 3.64 10.75 -6.90
N SER A 65 3.17 9.78 -7.66
CA SER A 65 1.73 9.55 -7.82
C SER A 65 1.10 9.04 -6.54
N GLU A 66 -0.03 9.64 -6.17
CA GLU A 66 -0.87 9.28 -5.03
C GLU A 66 -1.94 8.31 -5.50
N VAL A 67 -1.93 7.07 -5.00
CA VAL A 67 -2.76 5.98 -5.52
C VAL A 67 -3.41 5.18 -4.39
N ASP A 68 -4.33 4.29 -4.76
CA ASP A 68 -4.97 3.35 -3.87
C ASP A 68 -3.96 2.35 -3.25
N LEU A 69 -4.24 1.89 -2.04
CA LEU A 69 -3.42 0.93 -1.28
C LEU A 69 -3.15 -0.38 -2.01
N ASP A 70 -3.99 -0.77 -2.96
CA ASP A 70 -3.83 -1.99 -3.75
C ASP A 70 -2.52 -2.02 -4.56
N LEU A 71 -2.07 -0.84 -5.06
CA LEU A 71 -0.78 -0.77 -5.75
C LEU A 71 0.38 -1.02 -4.79
N GLY A 72 0.25 -0.62 -3.53
CA GLY A 72 1.20 -1.01 -2.48
C GLY A 72 1.26 -2.54 -2.30
N ASN A 73 0.13 -3.23 -2.37
CA ASN A 73 0.10 -4.69 -2.32
C ASN A 73 0.83 -5.33 -3.50
N TYR A 74 0.64 -4.81 -4.72
CA TYR A 74 1.39 -5.30 -5.89
C TYR A 74 2.88 -5.08 -5.74
N GLU A 75 3.32 -3.89 -5.34
CA GLU A 75 4.73 -3.63 -5.13
C GLU A 75 5.34 -4.55 -4.06
N ARG A 76 4.60 -4.87 -3.00
CA ARG A 76 5.05 -5.77 -1.92
C ARG A 76 5.14 -7.21 -2.38
N PHE A 77 4.15 -7.72 -3.13
CA PHE A 77 4.14 -9.11 -3.60
C PHE A 77 5.12 -9.33 -4.75
N LEU A 78 5.16 -8.41 -5.71
CA LEU A 78 5.98 -8.53 -6.92
C LEU A 78 7.41 -7.97 -6.75
N SER A 79 7.73 -7.39 -5.58
CA SER A 79 9.03 -6.74 -5.31
C SER A 79 9.48 -5.81 -6.43
N CYS A 80 8.53 -5.04 -7.01
CA CYS A 80 8.75 -4.11 -8.11
C CYS A 80 8.36 -2.68 -7.72
N ASN A 81 8.74 -1.71 -8.52
CA ASN A 81 8.24 -0.33 -8.42
C ASN A 81 7.27 -0.06 -9.57
N LEU A 82 6.10 0.45 -9.22
CA LEU A 82 5.08 0.86 -10.17
C LEU A 82 5.09 2.39 -10.34
N THR A 83 4.45 2.87 -11.40
CA THR A 83 4.36 4.29 -11.75
C THR A 83 2.91 4.70 -11.97
N LYS A 84 2.65 5.99 -12.16
CA LYS A 84 1.30 6.55 -12.43
C LYS A 84 0.53 5.83 -13.55
N ASP A 85 1.24 5.21 -14.49
CA ASP A 85 0.62 4.56 -15.65
C ASP A 85 0.04 3.18 -15.28
N HIS A 86 0.42 2.65 -14.11
CA HIS A 86 -0.12 1.40 -13.56
C HIS A 86 -1.43 1.59 -12.77
N ASN A 87 -1.89 2.84 -12.57
CA ASN A 87 -3.18 3.15 -11.99
C ASN A 87 -4.06 3.89 -12.99
N ILE A 88 -5.14 3.26 -13.43
CA ILE A 88 -6.11 3.80 -14.40
C ILE A 88 -7.42 4.08 -13.65
N THR A 89 -7.73 5.36 -13.42
CA THR A 89 -9.00 5.78 -12.82
C THR A 89 -9.96 6.31 -13.89
N THR A 90 -11.27 6.23 -13.65
CA THR A 90 -12.26 6.85 -14.54
C THR A 90 -11.96 8.34 -14.73
N GLY A 91 -11.64 9.07 -13.63
CA GLY A 91 -11.32 10.50 -13.70
C GLY A 91 -10.13 10.81 -14.59
N LYS A 92 -9.04 10.03 -14.48
CA LYS A 92 -7.84 10.17 -15.32
C LYS A 92 -8.16 9.93 -16.80
N VAL A 93 -8.92 8.87 -17.11
CA VAL A 93 -9.33 8.53 -18.47
C VAL A 93 -10.20 9.62 -19.10
N PHE A 94 -11.24 10.07 -18.37
CA PHE A 94 -12.11 11.14 -18.88
C PHE A 94 -11.38 12.47 -19.05
N LYS A 95 -10.49 12.82 -18.11
CA LYS A 95 -9.65 14.01 -18.23
C LYS A 95 -8.82 13.97 -19.51
N ASN A 96 -8.12 12.87 -19.77
CA ASN A 96 -7.29 12.70 -20.98
C ASN A 96 -8.13 12.79 -22.26
N VAL A 97 -9.30 12.16 -22.30
CA VAL A 97 -10.18 12.19 -23.48
C VAL A 97 -10.70 13.61 -23.73
N ILE A 98 -11.09 14.34 -22.68
CA ILE A 98 -11.57 15.72 -22.78
C ILE A 98 -10.43 16.66 -23.23
N GLU A 99 -9.23 16.51 -22.67
CA GLU A 99 -8.05 17.30 -23.07
C GLU A 99 -7.70 17.06 -24.56
N LYS A 100 -7.67 15.82 -25.02
CA LYS A 100 -7.47 15.46 -26.43
C LYS A 100 -8.56 16.06 -27.34
N GLU A 101 -9.81 16.04 -26.89
CA GLU A 101 -10.92 16.68 -27.62
C GLU A 101 -10.70 18.19 -27.75
N ARG A 102 -10.35 18.87 -26.65
CA ARG A 102 -10.07 20.32 -26.66
C ARG A 102 -8.86 20.69 -27.53
N HIS A 103 -7.84 19.83 -27.62
CA HIS A 103 -6.69 20.02 -28.51
C HIS A 103 -7.00 19.73 -29.99
N GLY A 104 -8.15 19.09 -30.30
CA GLY A 104 -8.53 18.75 -31.66
C GLY A 104 -7.96 17.43 -32.20
N ASP A 105 -7.44 16.57 -31.34
CA ASP A 105 -6.77 15.31 -31.70
C ASP A 105 -7.73 14.33 -32.41
N TYR A 106 -9.03 14.48 -32.19
CA TYR A 106 -10.07 13.68 -32.84
C TYR A 106 -10.57 14.24 -34.19
N LEU A 107 -9.92 15.28 -34.72
CA LEU A 107 -10.14 15.81 -36.07
C LEU A 107 -11.64 16.10 -36.39
N GLY A 108 -12.39 16.62 -35.45
CA GLY A 108 -13.80 16.98 -35.60
C GLY A 108 -14.78 15.81 -35.48
N GLN A 109 -14.33 14.62 -35.09
CA GLN A 109 -15.22 13.49 -34.80
C GLN A 109 -16.07 13.75 -33.55
N THR A 110 -17.27 13.16 -33.51
CA THR A 110 -18.06 13.11 -32.27
C THR A 110 -17.38 12.16 -31.28
N VAL A 111 -16.89 12.68 -30.16
CA VAL A 111 -16.22 11.90 -29.12
C VAL A 111 -17.28 11.22 -28.23
N GLN A 112 -17.15 9.90 -28.04
CA GLN A 112 -18.13 9.06 -27.33
C GLN A 112 -17.40 8.09 -26.39
N ILE A 113 -18.13 7.50 -25.44
CA ILE A 113 -17.59 6.47 -24.56
C ILE A 113 -17.01 5.31 -25.41
N ILE A 114 -17.78 4.83 -26.38
CA ILE A 114 -17.33 3.86 -27.37
C ILE A 114 -17.22 4.59 -28.72
N PRO A 115 -16.06 4.64 -29.37
CA PRO A 115 -14.83 3.90 -29.05
C PRO A 115 -13.79 4.66 -28.20
N HIS A 116 -13.93 5.98 -27.97
CA HIS A 116 -12.83 6.85 -27.56
C HIS A 116 -12.35 6.60 -26.10
N VAL A 117 -13.29 6.57 -25.13
CA VAL A 117 -12.96 6.28 -23.72
C VAL A 117 -12.44 4.84 -23.59
N VAL A 118 -13.10 3.89 -24.24
CA VAL A 118 -12.69 2.48 -24.26
C VAL A 118 -11.28 2.31 -24.83
N ARG A 119 -10.95 3.04 -25.91
CA ARG A 119 -9.62 3.01 -26.51
C ARG A 119 -8.56 3.60 -25.59
N GLU A 120 -8.85 4.72 -24.93
CA GLU A 120 -7.95 5.34 -23.94
C GLU A 120 -7.58 4.38 -22.81
N ILE A 121 -8.57 3.60 -22.32
CA ILE A 121 -8.33 2.57 -21.29
C ILE A 121 -7.40 1.48 -21.82
N VAL A 122 -7.67 0.96 -23.02
CA VAL A 122 -6.83 -0.08 -23.63
C VAL A 122 -5.41 0.41 -23.85
N ASP A 123 -5.26 1.62 -24.41
CA ASP A 123 -3.94 2.21 -24.64
C ASP A 123 -3.17 2.41 -23.33
N GLY A 124 -3.85 2.78 -22.23
CA GLY A 124 -3.26 2.86 -20.90
C GLY A 124 -2.70 1.50 -20.43
N ILE A 125 -3.48 0.42 -20.57
CA ILE A 125 -3.03 -0.94 -20.22
C ILE A 125 -1.81 -1.35 -21.07
N LEU A 126 -1.88 -1.13 -22.38
CA LEU A 126 -0.80 -1.51 -23.30
C LEU A 126 0.49 -0.73 -23.03
N ASN A 127 0.39 0.56 -22.75
CA ASN A 127 1.54 1.41 -22.44
C ASN A 127 2.21 1.00 -21.12
N ALA A 128 1.45 0.83 -20.03
CA ALA A 128 1.99 0.39 -18.75
C ALA A 128 2.72 -0.97 -18.87
N ALA A 129 2.13 -1.92 -19.59
CA ALA A 129 2.73 -3.23 -19.81
C ALA A 129 4.02 -3.16 -20.63
N LYS A 130 4.06 -2.31 -21.66
CA LYS A 130 5.22 -2.10 -22.53
C LYS A 130 6.36 -1.39 -21.79
N ASP A 131 6.05 -0.34 -21.04
CA ASP A 131 7.04 0.46 -20.32
C ASP A 131 7.71 -0.35 -19.19
N ALA A 132 7.00 -1.33 -18.62
CA ALA A 132 7.54 -2.28 -17.66
C ALA A 132 8.40 -3.39 -18.30
N ASP A 133 8.51 -3.50 -19.62
CA ASP A 133 9.18 -4.60 -20.36
C ASP A 133 8.77 -5.98 -19.80
N ALA A 134 7.47 -6.15 -19.54
CA ALA A 134 6.94 -7.34 -18.90
C ALA A 134 6.58 -8.45 -19.91
N ASP A 135 6.70 -9.71 -19.49
CA ASP A 135 6.18 -10.86 -20.25
C ASP A 135 4.66 -10.98 -20.03
N ILE A 136 4.23 -10.69 -18.79
CA ILE A 136 2.84 -10.83 -18.32
C ILE A 136 2.41 -9.55 -17.59
N CYS A 137 1.25 -9.02 -17.96
CA CYS A 137 0.59 -7.92 -17.29
C CYS A 137 -0.65 -8.43 -16.55
N MET A 138 -0.64 -8.33 -15.21
CA MET A 138 -1.83 -8.53 -14.37
C MET A 138 -2.68 -7.27 -14.44
N VAL A 139 -3.96 -7.38 -14.78
CA VAL A 139 -4.88 -6.23 -14.83
C VAL A 139 -6.04 -6.49 -13.88
N GLU A 140 -6.07 -5.81 -12.76
CA GLU A 140 -7.19 -5.91 -11.83
C GLU A 140 -8.25 -4.86 -12.13
N LEU A 141 -9.49 -5.33 -12.32
CA LEU A 141 -10.65 -4.45 -12.49
C LEU A 141 -11.29 -4.19 -11.13
N GLY A 142 -11.24 -2.95 -10.67
CA GLY A 142 -11.97 -2.46 -9.51
C GLY A 142 -13.48 -2.54 -9.71
N GLY A 143 -14.23 -2.44 -8.61
CA GLY A 143 -15.68 -2.60 -8.63
C GLY A 143 -16.15 -4.05 -8.78
N THR A 144 -17.44 -4.20 -9.05
CA THR A 144 -18.12 -5.49 -9.20
C THR A 144 -18.66 -5.62 -10.62
N VAL A 145 -18.61 -6.82 -11.19
CA VAL A 145 -19.23 -7.09 -12.50
C VAL A 145 -20.72 -6.80 -12.42
N GLY A 146 -21.23 -5.96 -13.34
CA GLY A 146 -22.61 -5.47 -13.36
C GLY A 146 -22.79 -4.03 -12.85
N ASP A 147 -21.79 -3.46 -12.17
CA ASP A 147 -21.84 -2.05 -11.77
C ASP A 147 -21.71 -1.12 -12.98
N ILE A 148 -22.49 -0.04 -12.98
CA ILE A 148 -22.53 0.95 -14.09
C ILE A 148 -21.14 1.54 -14.33
N GLU A 149 -20.43 1.85 -13.26
CA GLU A 149 -19.10 2.46 -13.28
C GLU A 149 -18.05 1.55 -13.96
N SER A 150 -18.26 0.23 -13.91
CA SER A 150 -17.34 -0.76 -14.48
C SER A 150 -17.55 -1.01 -15.97
N MET A 151 -18.66 -0.58 -16.55
CA MET A 151 -19.04 -0.91 -17.94
C MET A 151 -18.01 -0.49 -19.00
N PRO A 152 -17.43 0.73 -19.00
CA PRO A 152 -16.42 1.11 -19.97
C PRO A 152 -15.16 0.23 -19.89
N PHE A 153 -14.81 -0.22 -18.69
CA PHE A 153 -13.66 -1.09 -18.46
C PHE A 153 -13.92 -2.52 -18.95
N MET A 154 -15.14 -3.04 -18.77
CA MET A 154 -15.52 -4.35 -19.33
C MET A 154 -15.47 -4.33 -20.88
N GLU A 155 -15.92 -3.24 -21.51
CA GLU A 155 -15.77 -3.06 -22.95
C GLU A 155 -14.30 -2.96 -23.36
N ALA A 156 -13.46 -2.31 -22.56
CA ALA A 156 -12.02 -2.23 -22.81
C ALA A 156 -11.34 -3.61 -22.74
N VAL A 157 -11.71 -4.44 -21.77
CA VAL A 157 -11.26 -5.84 -21.67
C VAL A 157 -11.61 -6.63 -22.92
N ARG A 158 -12.86 -6.50 -23.39
CA ARG A 158 -13.34 -7.16 -24.61
C ARG A 158 -12.57 -6.68 -25.85
N LEU A 159 -12.29 -5.38 -25.93
CA LEU A 159 -11.50 -4.79 -27.02
C LEU A 159 -10.04 -5.25 -26.96
N LEU A 160 -9.42 -5.31 -25.77
CA LEU A 160 -8.07 -5.79 -25.56
C LEU A 160 -7.90 -7.21 -26.12
N GLY A 161 -8.81 -8.14 -25.78
CA GLY A 161 -8.79 -9.50 -26.31
C GLY A 161 -8.96 -9.59 -27.82
N ARG A 162 -9.61 -8.59 -28.45
CA ARG A 162 -9.72 -8.51 -29.91
C ARG A 162 -8.44 -7.98 -30.57
N LEU A 163 -7.76 -7.03 -29.94
CA LEU A 163 -6.56 -6.38 -30.48
C LEU A 163 -5.30 -7.23 -30.30
N GLU A 164 -5.13 -7.79 -29.13
CA GLU A 164 -3.94 -8.59 -28.77
C GLU A 164 -4.06 -10.08 -29.15
N GLY A 165 -5.27 -10.53 -29.50
CA GLY A 165 -5.58 -11.94 -29.73
C GLY A 165 -6.06 -12.64 -28.46
N LYS A 166 -7.11 -13.46 -28.59
CA LYS A 166 -7.73 -14.18 -27.47
C LYS A 166 -6.78 -15.15 -26.79
N GLU A 167 -5.77 -15.64 -27.50
CA GLU A 167 -4.71 -16.52 -26.99
C GLU A 167 -3.71 -15.80 -26.09
N ASN A 168 -3.71 -14.46 -26.11
CA ASN A 168 -2.83 -13.62 -25.29
C ASN A 168 -3.54 -13.00 -24.08
N VAL A 169 -4.85 -13.19 -23.98
CA VAL A 169 -5.68 -12.61 -22.92
C VAL A 169 -6.46 -13.69 -22.23
N MET A 170 -6.39 -13.76 -20.90
CA MET A 170 -7.20 -14.65 -20.09
C MET A 170 -7.92 -13.90 -18.96
N VAL A 171 -8.98 -14.49 -18.43
CA VAL A 171 -9.82 -13.92 -17.39
C VAL A 171 -9.88 -14.84 -16.19
N ILE A 172 -9.45 -14.33 -15.03
CA ILE A 172 -9.67 -14.93 -13.71
C ILE A 172 -10.83 -14.18 -13.06
N HIS A 173 -11.88 -14.90 -12.67
CA HIS A 173 -13.04 -14.32 -12.03
C HIS A 173 -13.12 -14.73 -10.56
N THR A 174 -12.92 -13.76 -9.66
CA THR A 174 -13.00 -13.97 -8.21
C THR A 174 -14.44 -13.77 -7.74
N THR A 175 -15.00 -14.73 -7.03
CA THR A 175 -16.42 -14.71 -6.62
C THR A 175 -16.63 -15.35 -5.25
N LEU A 176 -17.78 -15.08 -4.62
CA LEU A 176 -18.13 -15.59 -3.30
C LEU A 176 -18.89 -16.90 -3.37
N VAL A 177 -18.43 -17.87 -2.59
CA VAL A 177 -19.15 -19.11 -2.27
C VAL A 177 -19.45 -19.10 -0.76
N PRO A 178 -20.57 -18.49 -0.33
CA PRO A 178 -20.86 -18.35 1.08
C PRO A 178 -21.18 -19.70 1.72
N VAL A 179 -20.76 -19.86 2.96
CA VAL A 179 -21.15 -20.94 3.85
C VAL A 179 -22.35 -20.48 4.66
N VAL A 180 -23.49 -21.16 4.53
CA VAL A 180 -24.77 -20.73 5.11
C VAL A 180 -25.36 -21.80 6.03
N GLY A 181 -25.97 -21.34 7.12
CA GLY A 181 -26.67 -22.16 8.08
C GLY A 181 -25.78 -22.88 9.08
N ALA A 182 -26.42 -23.49 10.10
CA ALA A 182 -25.73 -24.20 11.19
C ALA A 182 -25.01 -25.48 10.71
N VAL A 183 -25.33 -25.95 9.51
CA VAL A 183 -24.76 -27.19 8.91
C VAL A 183 -23.52 -26.88 8.05
N GLY A 184 -23.23 -25.61 7.81
CA GLY A 184 -22.03 -25.18 7.05
C GLY A 184 -22.12 -25.46 5.54
N GLU A 185 -23.32 -25.44 4.94
CA GLU A 185 -23.49 -25.74 3.50
C GLU A 185 -22.98 -24.61 2.61
N GLN A 186 -22.13 -24.93 1.63
CA GLN A 186 -21.62 -24.01 0.61
C GLN A 186 -22.68 -23.76 -0.47
N LYS A 187 -22.91 -22.48 -0.81
CA LYS A 187 -23.93 -22.05 -1.77
C LYS A 187 -23.32 -21.47 -3.04
N THR A 188 -23.63 -22.04 -4.18
CA THR A 188 -23.08 -21.66 -5.50
C THR A 188 -23.88 -20.57 -6.22
N LYS A 189 -25.09 -20.22 -5.76
CA LYS A 189 -25.96 -19.26 -6.47
C LYS A 189 -25.33 -17.88 -6.68
N PRO A 190 -24.66 -17.24 -5.70
CA PRO A 190 -24.00 -15.96 -5.93
C PRO A 190 -22.95 -16.02 -7.04
N THR A 191 -22.11 -17.07 -7.05
CA THR A 191 -21.13 -17.35 -8.10
C THR A 191 -21.80 -17.52 -9.47
N GLN A 192 -22.89 -18.32 -9.57
CA GLN A 192 -23.60 -18.53 -10.82
C GLN A 192 -24.16 -17.23 -11.39
N HIS A 193 -24.71 -16.34 -10.54
CA HIS A 193 -25.22 -15.05 -10.97
C HIS A 193 -24.09 -14.15 -11.48
N SER A 194 -22.99 -14.07 -10.75
CA SER A 194 -21.83 -13.27 -11.12
C SER A 194 -21.20 -13.71 -12.45
N VAL A 195 -21.05 -15.02 -12.65
CA VAL A 195 -20.56 -15.59 -13.92
C VAL A 195 -21.52 -15.28 -15.07
N LYS A 196 -22.85 -15.38 -14.82
CA LYS A 196 -23.86 -15.06 -15.84
C LYS A 196 -23.80 -13.58 -16.26
N GLU A 197 -23.63 -12.67 -15.31
CA GLU A 197 -23.45 -11.24 -15.60
C GLU A 197 -22.20 -11.02 -16.48
N LEU A 198 -21.05 -11.61 -16.10
CA LEU A 198 -19.80 -11.51 -16.86
C LEU A 198 -19.99 -12.04 -18.29
N GLN A 199 -20.62 -13.20 -18.45
CA GLN A 199 -20.93 -13.81 -19.74
C GLN A 199 -21.92 -12.95 -20.56
N GLY A 200 -22.87 -12.28 -19.90
CA GLY A 200 -23.80 -11.33 -20.52
C GLY A 200 -23.10 -10.14 -21.17
N LEU A 201 -21.93 -9.74 -20.65
CA LEU A 201 -21.05 -8.73 -21.24
C LEU A 201 -20.14 -9.28 -22.35
N GLY A 202 -20.29 -10.57 -22.71
CA GLY A 202 -19.48 -11.22 -23.74
C GLY A 202 -18.07 -11.63 -23.28
N ILE A 203 -17.83 -11.68 -21.97
CA ILE A 203 -16.56 -12.10 -21.36
C ILE A 203 -16.77 -13.46 -20.69
N ARG A 204 -15.93 -14.45 -21.03
CA ARG A 204 -15.94 -15.77 -20.39
C ARG A 204 -14.76 -15.89 -19.44
N PRO A 205 -14.99 -16.36 -18.20
CA PRO A 205 -13.87 -16.66 -17.31
C PRO A 205 -13.12 -17.91 -17.83
N ASP A 206 -11.80 -17.88 -17.75
CA ASP A 206 -10.94 -19.05 -17.98
C ASP A 206 -10.71 -19.79 -16.66
N ILE A 207 -10.61 -19.04 -15.55
CA ILE A 207 -10.47 -19.58 -14.20
C ILE A 207 -11.46 -18.87 -13.28
N ILE A 208 -12.04 -19.60 -12.35
CA ILE A 208 -12.85 -19.06 -11.25
C ILE A 208 -12.12 -19.29 -9.94
N VAL A 209 -11.93 -18.22 -9.17
CA VAL A 209 -11.43 -18.26 -7.79
C VAL A 209 -12.62 -18.12 -6.84
N GLY A 210 -13.00 -19.22 -6.22
CA GLY A 210 -14.11 -19.26 -5.27
C GLY A 210 -13.67 -18.95 -3.84
N ARG A 211 -13.99 -17.73 -3.36
CA ARG A 211 -13.76 -17.32 -1.98
C ARG A 211 -14.80 -17.92 -1.06
N SER A 212 -14.35 -18.57 0.00
CA SER A 212 -15.21 -19.18 1.01
C SER A 212 -14.49 -19.19 2.36
N SER A 213 -15.21 -19.35 3.47
CA SER A 213 -14.57 -19.53 4.79
C SER A 213 -13.84 -20.86 4.93
N THR A 214 -14.21 -21.86 4.12
CA THR A 214 -13.63 -23.19 4.10
C THR A 214 -13.21 -23.58 2.68
N LYS A 215 -12.38 -24.62 2.53
CA LYS A 215 -12.06 -25.20 1.23
C LYS A 215 -13.34 -25.63 0.50
N LEU A 216 -13.43 -25.37 -0.80
CA LEU A 216 -14.57 -25.80 -1.60
C LEU A 216 -14.67 -27.33 -1.64
N GLU A 217 -15.89 -27.82 -1.42
CA GLU A 217 -16.21 -29.22 -1.61
C GLU A 217 -16.17 -29.60 -3.10
N GLU A 218 -15.83 -30.82 -3.40
CA GLU A 218 -15.61 -31.28 -4.78
C GLU A 218 -16.85 -31.18 -5.67
N ASP A 219 -18.02 -31.52 -5.12
CA ASP A 219 -19.30 -31.38 -5.81
C ASP A 219 -19.71 -29.92 -6.04
N ILE A 220 -19.39 -29.03 -5.11
CA ILE A 220 -19.58 -27.57 -5.22
C ILE A 220 -18.73 -27.00 -6.35
N ALA A 221 -17.45 -27.35 -6.38
CA ALA A 221 -16.54 -26.90 -7.41
C ALA A 221 -16.91 -27.46 -8.80
N THR A 222 -17.32 -28.75 -8.88
CA THR A 222 -17.83 -29.36 -10.10
C THR A 222 -19.10 -28.67 -10.61
N LYS A 223 -19.99 -28.29 -9.70
CA LYS A 223 -21.21 -27.55 -10.04
C LYS A 223 -20.89 -26.14 -10.57
N ILE A 224 -19.94 -25.45 -9.98
CA ILE A 224 -19.47 -24.13 -10.48
C ILE A 224 -18.89 -24.27 -11.88
N ALA A 225 -18.01 -25.24 -12.10
CA ALA A 225 -17.38 -25.52 -13.39
C ALA A 225 -18.42 -25.75 -14.48
N PHE A 226 -19.44 -26.60 -14.18
CA PHE A 226 -20.54 -26.88 -15.10
C PHE A 226 -21.31 -25.61 -15.51
N PHE A 227 -21.66 -24.73 -14.54
CA PHE A 227 -22.41 -23.51 -14.82
C PHE A 227 -21.57 -22.44 -15.54
N ALA A 228 -20.27 -22.44 -15.34
CA ALA A 228 -19.35 -21.49 -15.96
C ALA A 228 -18.87 -21.96 -17.35
N ASP A 229 -19.13 -23.21 -17.73
CA ASP A 229 -18.65 -23.85 -18.96
C ASP A 229 -17.10 -23.85 -19.04
N ILE A 230 -16.47 -24.28 -17.92
CA ILE A 230 -15.00 -24.43 -17.80
C ILE A 230 -14.63 -25.80 -17.22
N PRO A 231 -13.39 -26.30 -17.42
CA PRO A 231 -12.91 -27.51 -16.79
C PRO A 231 -12.94 -27.40 -15.25
N ARG A 232 -13.14 -28.55 -14.56
CA ARG A 232 -13.22 -28.61 -13.09
C ARG A 232 -11.95 -28.08 -12.42
N GLU A 233 -10.80 -28.38 -12.96
CA GLU A 233 -9.48 -27.92 -12.51
C GLU A 233 -9.31 -26.41 -12.56
N CYS A 234 -10.07 -25.72 -13.40
CA CYS A 234 -10.09 -24.26 -13.49
C CYS A 234 -10.95 -23.56 -12.41
N VAL A 235 -11.55 -24.33 -11.49
CA VAL A 235 -12.20 -23.77 -10.30
C VAL A 235 -11.26 -23.93 -9.10
N ILE A 236 -10.67 -22.82 -8.71
CA ILE A 236 -9.68 -22.69 -7.63
C ILE A 236 -10.39 -22.33 -6.33
N SER A 237 -10.15 -23.11 -5.29
CA SER A 237 -10.63 -22.82 -3.94
C SER A 237 -9.73 -21.80 -3.26
N ALA A 238 -10.31 -20.73 -2.73
CA ALA A 238 -9.61 -19.71 -1.95
C ALA A 238 -10.26 -19.59 -0.55
N PRO A 239 -9.97 -20.52 0.38
CA PRO A 239 -10.48 -20.47 1.75
C PRO A 239 -9.84 -19.30 2.53
N ASP A 240 -10.40 -19.00 3.71
CA ASP A 240 -9.76 -18.09 4.65
C ASP A 240 -8.40 -18.67 5.06
N ALA A 241 -7.34 -17.88 4.85
CA ALA A 241 -5.98 -18.25 5.17
C ALA A 241 -5.53 -17.59 6.49
N ARG A 242 -4.50 -18.13 7.14
CA ARG A 242 -3.90 -17.53 8.36
C ARG A 242 -3.36 -16.13 8.08
N SER A 243 -2.80 -15.96 6.87
CA SER A 243 -2.24 -14.71 6.37
C SER A 243 -2.44 -14.63 4.86
N ILE A 244 -2.49 -13.40 4.31
CA ILE A 244 -2.50 -13.18 2.86
C ILE A 244 -1.25 -13.76 2.19
N TYR A 245 -0.15 -13.92 2.92
CA TYR A 245 1.10 -14.51 2.45
C TYR A 245 1.07 -16.03 2.30
N ASP A 246 0.05 -16.71 2.85
CA ASP A 246 -0.19 -18.14 2.64
C ASP A 246 -0.94 -18.43 1.32
N VAL A 247 -1.62 -17.42 0.76
CA VAL A 247 -2.48 -17.60 -0.43
C VAL A 247 -1.71 -18.09 -1.67
N PRO A 248 -0.49 -17.62 -1.97
CA PRO A 248 0.29 -18.16 -3.09
C PRO A 248 0.50 -19.69 -3.00
N MET A 249 0.77 -20.24 -1.79
CA MET A 249 0.93 -21.68 -1.60
C MET A 249 -0.38 -22.42 -1.82
N VAL A 250 -1.52 -21.86 -1.35
CA VAL A 250 -2.86 -22.44 -1.60
C VAL A 250 -3.16 -22.53 -3.10
N PHE A 251 -2.73 -21.55 -3.88
CA PHE A 251 -2.90 -21.54 -5.33
C PHE A 251 -1.92 -22.49 -6.03
N LEU A 252 -0.68 -22.58 -5.55
CA LEU A 252 0.33 -23.51 -6.07
C LEU A 252 -0.11 -24.98 -5.90
N GLU A 253 -0.64 -25.35 -4.75
CA GLU A 253 -1.17 -26.69 -4.49
C GLU A 253 -2.27 -27.10 -5.48
N GLN A 254 -3.01 -26.13 -6.01
CA GLN A 254 -4.08 -26.32 -6.99
C GLN A 254 -3.60 -26.12 -8.44
N LYS A 255 -2.27 -26.03 -8.66
CA LYS A 255 -1.63 -25.93 -9.98
C LYS A 255 -2.06 -24.69 -10.79
N LEU A 256 -2.35 -23.57 -10.10
CA LEU A 256 -2.76 -22.34 -10.79
C LEU A 256 -1.71 -21.86 -11.82
N PRO A 257 -0.37 -21.86 -11.55
CA PRO A 257 0.61 -21.47 -12.56
C PRO A 257 0.54 -22.32 -13.84
N GLU A 258 0.40 -23.63 -13.70
CA GLU A 258 0.32 -24.56 -14.84
C GLU A 258 -0.93 -24.29 -15.69
N LEU A 259 -2.08 -24.03 -15.06
CA LEU A 259 -3.32 -23.67 -15.76
C LEU A 259 -3.18 -22.36 -16.53
N VAL A 260 -2.51 -21.36 -15.94
CA VAL A 260 -2.22 -20.08 -16.60
C VAL A 260 -1.28 -20.28 -17.78
N GLU A 261 -0.21 -21.04 -17.59
CA GLU A 261 0.78 -21.34 -18.64
C GLU A 261 0.14 -22.09 -19.83
N GLU A 262 -0.66 -23.10 -19.55
CA GLU A 262 -1.40 -23.84 -20.58
C GLU A 262 -2.34 -22.92 -21.36
N ARG A 263 -3.17 -22.15 -20.64
CA ARG A 263 -4.17 -21.26 -21.26
C ARG A 263 -3.53 -20.17 -22.15
N LEU A 264 -2.39 -19.62 -21.72
CA LEU A 264 -1.67 -18.58 -22.46
C LEU A 264 -0.63 -19.11 -23.44
N GLY A 265 -0.48 -20.43 -23.57
CA GLY A 265 0.53 -21.05 -24.43
C GLY A 265 1.97 -20.70 -24.04
N LEU A 266 2.20 -20.54 -22.74
CA LEU A 266 3.53 -20.29 -22.19
C LEU A 266 4.29 -21.60 -22.00
N LYS A 267 5.63 -21.53 -21.97
CA LYS A 267 6.45 -22.72 -21.66
C LYS A 267 6.35 -23.03 -20.18
N PRO A 268 6.00 -24.27 -19.79
CA PRO A 268 5.90 -24.64 -18.39
C PRO A 268 7.20 -24.39 -17.62
N LYS A 269 7.10 -23.74 -16.46
CA LYS A 269 8.22 -23.46 -15.56
C LYS A 269 7.79 -23.76 -14.12
N LYS A 270 8.69 -24.33 -13.32
CA LYS A 270 8.39 -24.61 -11.92
C LYS A 270 8.69 -23.37 -11.06
N PRO A 271 7.71 -22.81 -10.33
CA PRO A 271 7.95 -21.71 -9.40
C PRO A 271 8.87 -22.15 -8.25
N ASP A 272 9.82 -21.29 -7.86
CA ASP A 272 10.62 -21.45 -6.63
C ASP A 272 10.12 -20.49 -5.57
N LEU A 273 9.33 -21.00 -4.63
CA LEU A 273 8.77 -20.25 -3.51
C LEU A 273 9.54 -20.41 -2.19
N THR A 274 10.71 -21.05 -2.19
CA THR A 274 11.44 -21.36 -0.96
C THR A 274 11.61 -20.15 -0.03
N LYS A 275 11.96 -18.97 -0.57
CA LYS A 275 12.11 -17.74 0.20
C LYS A 275 10.76 -17.21 0.71
N TRP A 276 9.72 -17.34 -0.09
CA TRP A 276 8.38 -16.87 0.28
C TRP A 276 7.75 -17.75 1.36
N GLU A 277 7.93 -19.06 1.28
CA GLU A 277 7.47 -20.02 2.29
C GLU A 277 8.14 -19.77 3.65
N ASP A 278 9.47 -19.57 3.68
CA ASP A 278 10.20 -19.20 4.90
C ASP A 278 9.68 -17.88 5.49
N PHE A 279 9.44 -16.89 4.65
CA PHE A 279 8.89 -15.61 5.08
C PHE A 279 7.46 -15.73 5.64
N ALA A 280 6.55 -16.43 4.94
CA ALA A 280 5.17 -16.62 5.37
C ALA A 280 5.09 -17.41 6.70
N GLU A 281 5.99 -18.39 6.90
CA GLU A 281 6.10 -19.13 8.16
C GLU A 281 6.57 -18.22 9.31
N ARG A 282 7.59 -17.39 9.09
CA ARG A 282 8.10 -16.47 10.12
C ARG A 282 7.10 -15.40 10.51
N ILE A 283 6.34 -14.86 9.56
CA ILE A 283 5.29 -13.88 9.84
C ILE A 283 4.21 -14.48 10.75
N SER A 284 3.85 -15.74 10.51
CA SER A 284 2.78 -16.43 11.23
C SER A 284 3.22 -16.97 12.58
N ASN A 285 4.47 -17.50 12.69
CA ASN A 285 4.94 -18.31 13.79
C ASN A 285 6.22 -17.78 14.46
N GLY A 286 6.50 -16.49 14.40
CA GLY A 286 7.63 -15.85 15.09
C GLY A 286 7.68 -16.21 16.57
N LYS A 287 8.86 -16.65 17.06
CA LYS A 287 9.05 -17.22 18.42
C LYS A 287 9.09 -16.16 19.53
N LYS A 288 9.48 -14.93 19.19
CA LYS A 288 9.49 -13.80 20.12
C LYS A 288 8.22 -12.97 19.91
N ASN A 289 7.94 -12.07 20.83
CA ASN A 289 6.84 -11.12 20.66
C ASN A 289 7.20 -9.76 21.26
N VAL A 290 6.74 -8.69 20.61
CA VAL A 290 6.78 -7.32 21.12
C VAL A 290 5.44 -6.65 20.87
N GLU A 291 5.12 -5.64 21.68
CA GLU A 291 3.95 -4.81 21.50
C GLU A 291 4.40 -3.37 21.18
N ILE A 292 3.96 -2.85 20.03
CA ILE A 292 4.25 -1.50 19.56
C ILE A 292 2.96 -0.71 19.51
N ALA A 293 2.92 0.45 20.19
CA ALA A 293 1.80 1.37 20.07
C ALA A 293 1.91 2.16 18.77
N LEU A 294 0.87 2.12 17.94
CA LEU A 294 0.71 2.97 16.77
C LEU A 294 -0.27 4.09 17.13
N ILE A 295 0.22 5.34 17.14
CA ILE A 295 -0.54 6.52 17.56
C ILE A 295 -1.09 7.23 16.33
N GLY A 296 -2.27 6.82 15.91
CA GLY A 296 -2.95 7.32 14.71
C GLY A 296 -4.14 8.21 15.00
N LYS A 297 -4.77 8.72 13.96
CA LYS A 297 -6.06 9.43 14.04
C LYS A 297 -7.15 8.83 13.14
N TYR A 298 -6.87 7.63 12.62
CA TYR A 298 -7.75 6.82 11.78
C TYR A 298 -7.64 5.35 12.17
N THR A 299 -7.45 5.04 13.47
CA THR A 299 -7.14 3.67 13.93
C THR A 299 -8.35 2.73 13.92
N ASP A 300 -9.57 3.27 13.83
CA ASP A 300 -10.78 2.50 13.60
C ASP A 300 -10.76 1.76 12.24
N LEU A 301 -10.12 2.35 11.22
CA LEU A 301 -9.87 1.71 9.94
C LEU A 301 -8.37 1.39 9.80
N LYS A 302 -7.99 0.16 10.09
CA LYS A 302 -6.59 -0.30 10.08
C LYS A 302 -5.92 -0.11 8.72
N ASP A 303 -6.66 -0.25 7.64
CA ASP A 303 -6.16 -0.06 6.27
C ASP A 303 -5.61 1.35 6.02
N SER A 304 -5.94 2.33 6.88
CA SER A 304 -5.34 3.67 6.85
C SER A 304 -3.84 3.69 7.15
N TYR A 305 -3.29 2.62 7.72
CA TYR A 305 -1.88 2.49 8.10
C TYR A 305 -1.28 1.16 7.67
N ILE A 306 -1.81 0.56 6.61
CA ILE A 306 -1.44 -0.79 6.17
C ILE A 306 0.06 -0.92 5.87
N SER A 307 0.69 0.08 5.25
CA SER A 307 2.12 0.05 4.95
C SER A 307 2.99 0.07 6.21
N HIS A 308 2.57 0.76 7.28
CA HIS A 308 3.25 0.69 8.57
C HIS A 308 3.07 -0.68 9.24
N GLU A 309 1.84 -1.21 9.24
CA GLU A 309 1.56 -2.54 9.78
C GLU A 309 2.41 -3.60 9.09
N GLU A 310 2.44 -3.60 7.76
CA GLU A 310 3.22 -4.54 6.98
C GLU A 310 4.74 -4.36 7.19
N SER A 311 5.23 -3.12 7.29
CA SER A 311 6.64 -2.84 7.58
C SER A 311 7.07 -3.40 8.94
N LEU A 312 6.21 -3.27 9.96
CA LEU A 312 6.46 -3.85 11.28
C LEU A 312 6.43 -5.38 11.25
N ARG A 313 5.52 -5.98 10.48
CA ARG A 313 5.43 -7.44 10.30
C ARG A 313 6.66 -7.99 9.59
N TYR A 314 7.14 -7.32 8.52
CA TYR A 314 8.34 -7.73 7.79
C TYR A 314 9.59 -7.64 8.65
N ALA A 315 9.73 -6.53 9.39
CA ALA A 315 10.82 -6.38 10.37
C ALA A 315 10.76 -7.48 11.44
N GLY A 316 9.56 -7.80 11.91
CA GLY A 316 9.33 -8.89 12.86
C GLY A 316 9.74 -10.25 12.30
N ALA A 317 9.35 -10.57 11.06
CA ALA A 317 9.71 -11.82 10.39
C ALA A 317 11.24 -12.02 10.30
N LEU A 318 11.98 -10.96 9.94
CA LEU A 318 13.45 -11.00 9.92
C LEU A 318 14.07 -11.27 11.31
N LEU A 319 13.43 -10.82 12.38
CA LEU A 319 13.90 -10.95 13.77
C LEU A 319 13.35 -12.17 14.51
N ASP A 320 12.62 -13.04 13.81
CA ASP A 320 11.87 -14.18 14.38
C ASP A 320 10.94 -13.70 15.53
N CYS A 321 10.21 -12.62 15.26
CA CYS A 321 9.40 -11.89 16.23
C CYS A 321 7.99 -11.58 15.69
N LYS A 322 6.98 -11.92 16.47
CA LYS A 322 5.60 -11.50 16.22
C LYS A 322 5.38 -10.10 16.78
N VAL A 323 5.07 -9.14 15.93
CA VAL A 323 4.76 -7.77 16.36
C VAL A 323 3.24 -7.66 16.58
N LYS A 324 2.86 -7.32 17.82
CA LYS A 324 1.48 -6.94 18.16
C LYS A 324 1.37 -5.44 18.10
N ILE A 325 0.41 -4.92 17.34
CA ILE A 325 0.14 -3.48 17.27
C ILE A 325 -0.97 -3.13 18.25
N ARG A 326 -0.68 -2.19 19.17
CA ARG A 326 -1.67 -1.53 19.99
C ARG A 326 -2.10 -0.25 19.29
N TRP A 327 -3.29 -0.28 18.71
CA TRP A 327 -3.88 0.87 18.04
C TRP A 327 -4.38 1.88 19.09
N ILE A 328 -3.94 3.13 18.99
CA ILE A 328 -4.31 4.20 19.93
C ILE A 328 -4.71 5.43 19.11
N GLU A 329 -5.93 5.91 19.35
CA GLU A 329 -6.39 7.18 18.79
C GLU A 329 -5.64 8.34 19.44
N ALA A 330 -4.95 9.13 18.61
CA ALA A 330 -4.23 10.30 19.11
C ALA A 330 -5.14 11.36 19.76
N PRO A 331 -6.36 11.62 19.25
CA PRO A 331 -7.33 12.47 19.95
C PRO A 331 -7.66 12.01 21.37
N ASP A 332 -7.76 10.71 21.63
CA ASP A 332 -8.08 10.20 22.99
C ASP A 332 -6.96 10.50 23.98
N LEU A 333 -5.70 10.49 23.54
CA LEU A 333 -4.57 10.92 24.37
C LEU A 333 -4.61 12.43 24.63
N GLU A 334 -4.98 13.21 23.63
CA GLU A 334 -5.12 14.66 23.73
C GLU A 334 -6.23 15.04 24.70
N ASP A 335 -7.43 14.50 24.55
CA ASP A 335 -8.60 14.80 25.36
C ASP A 335 -8.45 14.35 26.83
N SER A 336 -7.87 13.18 27.04
CA SER A 336 -7.68 12.64 28.38
C SER A 336 -6.49 13.23 29.11
N GLY A 337 -5.50 13.77 28.42
CA GLY A 337 -4.22 14.18 29.00
C GLY A 337 -3.45 13.01 29.64
N ASN A 338 -3.81 11.76 29.34
CA ASN A 338 -3.38 10.58 30.09
C ASN A 338 -2.63 9.57 29.22
N THR A 339 -1.38 9.33 29.55
CA THR A 339 -0.48 8.40 28.82
C THR A 339 -0.51 6.97 29.37
N LYS A 340 -1.40 6.61 30.30
CA LYS A 340 -1.50 5.23 30.84
C LYS A 340 -1.75 4.18 29.78
N THR A 341 -2.42 4.53 28.69
CA THR A 341 -2.64 3.61 27.55
C THR A 341 -1.34 3.21 26.85
N LEU A 342 -0.24 3.94 27.08
CA LEU A 342 1.09 3.64 26.57
C LEU A 342 1.89 2.71 27.51
N GLU A 343 1.44 2.48 28.75
CA GLU A 343 2.16 1.64 29.70
C GLU A 343 2.28 0.19 29.19
N GLY A 344 3.45 -0.39 29.37
CA GLY A 344 3.75 -1.77 29.03
C GLY A 344 4.03 -2.04 27.54
N VAL A 345 3.98 -1.02 26.65
CA VAL A 345 4.44 -1.19 25.27
C VAL A 345 5.96 -1.24 25.19
N ASN A 346 6.48 -1.91 24.17
CA ASN A 346 7.91 -2.05 23.97
C ASN A 346 8.47 -1.01 22.99
N GLY A 347 7.59 -0.31 22.27
CA GLY A 347 7.94 0.74 21.31
C GLY A 347 6.73 1.58 20.94
N VAL A 348 6.98 2.74 20.36
CA VAL A 348 5.97 3.70 19.87
C VAL A 348 6.25 4.05 18.42
N LEU A 349 5.23 4.00 17.58
CA LEU A 349 5.24 4.48 16.19
C LEU A 349 4.22 5.62 16.07
N VAL A 350 4.68 6.77 15.59
CA VAL A 350 3.82 7.92 15.27
C VAL A 350 3.83 8.14 13.76
N PRO A 351 2.78 7.73 13.04
CA PRO A 351 2.70 7.84 11.59
C PRO A 351 2.46 9.27 11.11
N GLY A 352 2.54 9.46 9.79
CA GLY A 352 2.17 10.66 9.09
C GLY A 352 0.73 11.13 9.35
N GLY A 353 0.34 12.23 8.72
CA GLY A 353 -0.98 12.84 8.83
C GLY A 353 -0.94 14.34 8.57
N PHE A 354 -2.10 14.99 8.63
CA PHE A 354 -2.27 16.43 8.40
C PHE A 354 -3.29 17.01 9.39
N GLY A 355 -3.17 18.33 9.66
CA GLY A 355 -4.13 19.08 10.46
C GLY A 355 -4.06 18.84 11.97
N SER A 356 -4.80 19.63 12.73
CA SER A 356 -4.66 19.79 14.17
C SER A 356 -5.22 18.62 14.99
N ARG A 357 -6.23 17.89 14.51
CA ARG A 357 -6.87 16.81 15.28
C ARG A 357 -5.85 15.73 15.67
N GLY A 358 -5.67 15.51 16.99
CA GLY A 358 -4.76 14.50 17.55
C GLY A 358 -3.28 14.90 17.53
N ALA A 359 -2.93 16.13 17.14
CA ALA A 359 -1.54 16.57 17.09
C ALA A 359 -0.90 16.60 18.49
N GLU A 360 -1.60 17.14 19.49
CA GLU A 360 -1.10 17.17 20.86
C GLU A 360 -0.95 15.77 21.47
N GLY A 361 -1.88 14.82 21.15
CA GLY A 361 -1.74 13.43 21.56
C GLY A 361 -0.50 12.75 20.99
N LYS A 362 -0.14 13.05 19.74
CA LYS A 362 1.12 12.59 19.12
C LYS A 362 2.35 13.22 19.79
N ILE A 363 2.31 14.53 20.09
CA ILE A 363 3.36 15.24 20.84
C ILE A 363 3.55 14.64 22.23
N MET A 364 2.44 14.37 22.95
CA MET A 364 2.47 13.72 24.27
C MET A 364 3.09 12.31 24.20
N SER A 365 2.80 11.54 23.17
CA SER A 365 3.36 10.20 23.00
C SER A 365 4.87 10.24 22.72
N ALA A 366 5.35 11.21 21.93
CA ALA A 366 6.77 11.43 21.68
C ALA A 366 7.50 11.83 22.99
N LYS A 367 6.91 12.74 23.79
CA LYS A 367 7.42 13.12 25.11
C LYS A 367 7.52 11.92 26.04
N TRP A 368 6.45 11.13 26.14
CA TRP A 368 6.41 9.95 26.99
C TRP A 368 7.49 8.94 26.59
N ALA A 369 7.64 8.66 25.30
CA ALA A 369 8.66 7.75 24.79
C ALA A 369 10.08 8.26 25.10
N ARG A 370 10.36 9.55 24.90
CA ARG A 370 11.65 10.18 25.20
C ARG A 370 12.02 10.10 26.68
N GLU A 371 11.08 10.46 27.57
CA GLU A 371 11.31 10.52 29.01
C GLU A 371 11.44 9.13 29.64
N ASN A 372 10.70 8.13 29.14
CA ASN A 372 10.70 6.75 29.64
C ASN A 372 11.71 5.84 28.91
N LYS A 373 12.52 6.38 27.96
CA LYS A 373 13.49 5.62 27.19
C LYS A 373 12.87 4.46 26.38
N ILE A 374 11.61 4.62 25.94
CA ILE A 374 10.90 3.67 25.10
C ILE A 374 11.28 3.90 23.63
N PRO A 375 11.65 2.87 22.87
CA PRO A 375 11.93 2.99 21.44
C PRO A 375 10.82 3.72 20.69
N TYR A 376 11.20 4.73 19.89
CA TYR A 376 10.29 5.64 19.18
C TYR A 376 10.66 5.72 17.70
N LEU A 377 9.67 5.68 16.83
CA LEU A 377 9.77 6.03 15.42
C LEU A 377 8.67 7.01 15.03
N GLY A 378 9.05 8.21 14.58
CA GLY A 378 8.15 9.20 13.99
C GLY A 378 8.30 9.24 12.47
N VAL A 379 7.19 9.27 11.72
CA VAL A 379 7.21 9.33 10.26
C VAL A 379 6.45 10.55 9.78
N CYS A 380 7.06 11.36 8.90
CA CYS A 380 6.50 12.55 8.28
C CYS A 380 5.94 13.53 9.34
N PHE A 381 4.64 13.58 9.55
CA PHE A 381 4.06 14.39 10.61
C PHE A 381 4.57 13.99 12.01
N GLY A 382 4.82 12.69 12.24
CA GLY A 382 5.44 12.20 13.48
C GLY A 382 6.87 12.71 13.69
N PHE A 383 7.65 12.91 12.63
CA PHE A 383 8.96 13.57 12.66
C PHE A 383 8.83 15.05 13.05
N GLN A 384 7.88 15.76 12.44
CA GLN A 384 7.63 17.17 12.72
C GLN A 384 7.19 17.38 14.17
N LEU A 385 6.24 16.57 14.65
CA LEU A 385 5.73 16.68 16.02
C LEU A 385 6.74 16.26 17.09
N ALA A 386 7.66 15.32 16.79
CA ALA A 386 8.80 15.03 17.68
C ALA A 386 9.74 16.24 17.80
N THR A 387 9.94 17.00 16.74
CA THR A 387 10.71 18.26 16.78
C THR A 387 9.98 19.33 17.60
N VAL A 388 8.65 19.47 17.43
CA VAL A 388 7.84 20.39 18.24
C VAL A 388 7.90 20.00 19.73
N GLU A 389 7.78 18.72 20.07
CA GLU A 389 7.94 18.21 21.42
C GLU A 389 9.27 18.62 22.04
N PHE A 390 10.35 18.36 21.31
CA PHE A 390 11.71 18.67 21.76
C PHE A 390 11.93 20.17 21.97
N ALA A 391 11.44 20.98 21.05
CA ALA A 391 11.51 22.43 21.14
C ALA A 391 10.75 22.96 22.38
N ARG A 392 9.56 22.42 22.68
CA ARG A 392 8.77 22.83 23.86
C ARG A 392 9.40 22.41 25.18
N ASN A 393 9.84 21.16 25.29
CA ASN A 393 10.16 20.54 26.57
C ASN A 393 11.67 20.48 26.87
N VAL A 394 12.53 20.56 25.86
CA VAL A 394 14.00 20.55 26.04
C VAL A 394 14.60 21.95 25.82
N LEU A 395 14.20 22.65 24.75
CA LEU A 395 14.67 24.02 24.49
C LEU A 395 13.92 25.09 25.29
N GLY A 396 12.77 24.75 25.92
CA GLY A 396 11.96 25.69 26.69
C GLY A 396 11.14 26.67 25.86
N LEU A 397 11.00 26.46 24.55
CA LEU A 397 10.17 27.26 23.65
C LEU A 397 8.69 26.87 23.81
N LYS A 398 8.06 27.28 24.92
CA LYS A 398 6.73 26.79 25.37
C LYS A 398 5.63 26.84 24.31
N ASN A 399 5.69 27.80 23.38
CA ASN A 399 4.71 27.99 22.30
C ASN A 399 5.25 27.51 20.93
N ALA A 400 6.29 26.66 20.91
CA ALA A 400 6.78 26.09 19.66
C ALA A 400 5.69 25.22 19.00
N ASN A 401 5.49 25.41 17.70
CA ASN A 401 4.47 24.68 16.94
C ASN A 401 4.87 24.53 15.46
N SER A 402 4.01 23.85 14.71
CA SER A 402 4.03 23.84 13.26
C SER A 402 3.18 25.00 12.72
N ALA A 403 3.64 25.69 11.68
CA ALA A 403 2.84 26.68 10.95
C ALA A 403 1.57 26.06 10.31
N GLU A 404 1.49 24.76 10.13
CA GLU A 404 0.26 24.05 9.75
C GLU A 404 -0.80 24.12 10.84
N LEU A 405 -0.38 24.07 12.11
CA LEU A 405 -1.28 24.00 13.27
C LEU A 405 -1.57 25.38 13.88
N ASP A 406 -0.60 26.27 13.80
CA ASP A 406 -0.65 27.65 14.33
C ASP A 406 0.13 28.57 13.40
N PRO A 407 -0.50 29.08 12.31
CA PRO A 407 0.17 29.93 11.30
C PRO A 407 0.76 31.21 11.87
N ASP A 408 0.17 31.76 12.92
CA ASP A 408 0.58 33.01 13.58
C ASP A 408 1.43 32.75 14.84
N GLY A 409 1.86 31.51 15.04
CA GLY A 409 2.60 31.07 16.23
C GLY A 409 3.95 31.77 16.40
N GLN A 410 4.32 32.07 17.64
CA GLN A 410 5.57 32.76 17.99
C GLN A 410 6.83 32.00 17.55
N HIS A 411 6.80 30.67 17.62
CA HIS A 411 7.92 29.78 17.33
C HIS A 411 7.48 28.68 16.36
N SER A 412 7.39 29.01 15.07
CA SER A 412 7.13 28.03 14.02
C SER A 412 8.39 27.21 13.74
N VAL A 413 8.62 26.15 14.54
CA VAL A 413 9.78 25.24 14.36
C VAL A 413 9.62 24.33 13.16
N ILE A 414 8.39 24.19 12.67
CA ILE A 414 8.02 23.56 11.41
C ILE A 414 7.35 24.64 10.56
N ASP A 415 7.81 24.80 9.32
CA ASP A 415 7.36 25.87 8.43
C ASP A 415 7.00 25.33 7.05
N ILE A 416 6.28 26.12 6.27
CA ILE A 416 5.90 25.74 4.92
C ILE A 416 7.12 25.71 4.00
N LEU A 417 7.16 24.77 3.08
CA LEU A 417 8.16 24.74 2.01
C LEU A 417 8.00 25.99 1.13
N PRO A 418 9.08 26.73 0.79
CA PRO A 418 8.97 27.95 -0.03
C PRO A 418 8.23 27.73 -1.36
N GLU A 419 8.40 26.59 -1.99
CA GLU A 419 7.69 26.19 -3.21
C GLU A 419 6.21 25.85 -3.01
N GLN A 420 5.73 25.84 -1.76
CA GLN A 420 4.33 25.54 -1.41
C GLN A 420 3.51 26.77 -1.01
N GLU A 421 4.14 27.94 -0.85
CA GLU A 421 3.49 29.16 -0.36
C GLU A 421 2.33 29.64 -1.27
N ASP A 422 2.46 29.49 -2.59
CA ASP A 422 1.48 29.97 -3.59
C ASP A 422 0.59 28.87 -4.16
N VAL A 423 0.61 27.65 -3.60
CA VAL A 423 -0.13 26.51 -4.12
C VAL A 423 -1.64 26.66 -3.83
N LYS A 424 -2.48 26.68 -4.89
CA LYS A 424 -3.95 26.75 -4.81
C LYS A 424 -4.62 25.38 -4.94
N ASP A 425 -4.07 24.51 -5.78
CA ASP A 425 -4.59 23.16 -5.98
C ASP A 425 -4.03 22.20 -4.93
N MET A 426 -4.88 21.39 -4.30
CA MET A 426 -4.45 20.52 -3.20
C MET A 426 -3.94 19.15 -3.67
N GLY A 427 -4.42 18.64 -4.80
CA GLY A 427 -4.00 17.35 -5.35
C GLY A 427 -2.64 17.42 -6.07
N ALA A 428 -1.79 16.41 -5.86
CA ALA A 428 -0.50 16.24 -6.54
C ALA A 428 0.47 17.45 -6.49
N THR A 429 0.39 18.27 -5.44
CA THR A 429 1.18 19.52 -5.35
C THR A 429 2.15 19.55 -4.16
N MET A 430 2.15 18.53 -3.30
CA MET A 430 3.12 18.37 -2.22
C MET A 430 4.51 17.98 -2.75
N ARG A 431 5.51 17.95 -1.90
CA ARG A 431 6.76 17.23 -2.20
C ARG A 431 6.46 15.74 -2.18
N LEU A 432 6.44 15.13 -3.37
CA LEU A 432 5.95 13.77 -3.62
C LEU A 432 6.99 12.89 -4.28
N GLY A 433 6.96 11.58 -3.98
CA GLY A 433 7.78 10.56 -4.62
C GLY A 433 9.21 10.47 -4.10
N ASP A 434 10.06 9.79 -4.87
CA ASP A 434 11.44 9.53 -4.49
C ASP A 434 12.29 10.81 -4.51
N HIS A 435 12.91 11.10 -3.37
CA HIS A 435 13.93 12.14 -3.26
C HIS A 435 15.21 11.59 -2.62
N GLU A 436 16.33 12.18 -3.04
CA GLU A 436 17.66 11.84 -2.52
C GLU A 436 17.83 12.34 -1.09
N VAL A 437 18.29 11.43 -0.21
CA VAL A 437 18.64 11.73 1.19
C VAL A 437 20.08 11.29 1.43
N ILE A 438 20.90 12.21 1.96
CA ILE A 438 22.28 11.96 2.33
C ILE A 438 22.36 11.70 3.83
N ILE A 439 22.85 10.52 4.22
CA ILE A 439 23.00 10.10 5.61
C ILE A 439 24.45 10.31 6.04
N SER A 440 24.66 11.23 6.98
CA SER A 440 26.00 11.63 7.45
C SER A 440 26.56 10.71 8.55
N GLY A 441 25.71 10.04 9.33
CA GLY A 441 26.15 9.22 10.47
C GLY A 441 25.00 8.61 11.25
N GLY A 442 25.26 8.26 12.51
CA GLY A 442 24.26 7.75 13.45
C GLY A 442 23.76 6.34 13.18
N VAL A 443 22.70 5.95 13.89
CA VAL A 443 22.04 4.65 13.76
C VAL A 443 21.43 4.47 12.37
N ALA A 444 20.95 5.56 11.76
CA ALA A 444 20.42 5.53 10.39
C ALA A 444 21.45 4.98 9.40
N LYS A 445 22.72 5.41 9.49
CA LYS A 445 23.79 4.94 8.60
C LYS A 445 24.08 3.45 8.77
N GLU A 446 23.99 2.94 10.01
CA GLU A 446 24.14 1.52 10.29
C GLU A 446 23.01 0.68 9.71
N LEU A 447 21.77 1.19 9.79
CA LEU A 447 20.57 0.52 9.31
C LEU A 447 20.50 0.51 7.77
N TYR A 448 20.72 1.64 7.12
CA TYR A 448 20.66 1.74 5.66
C TYR A 448 21.92 1.21 4.96
N LYS A 449 23.06 1.17 5.67
CA LYS A 449 24.39 0.73 5.15
C LYS A 449 24.93 1.59 3.99
N ASN A 450 24.14 2.50 3.47
CA ASN A 450 24.47 3.42 2.38
C ASN A 450 24.48 4.86 2.90
N GLY A 451 25.37 5.69 2.34
CA GLY A 451 25.42 7.12 2.65
C GLY A 451 24.42 7.96 1.84
N THR A 452 23.90 7.41 0.76
CA THR A 452 22.87 8.06 -0.08
C THR A 452 21.74 7.06 -0.32
N ILE A 453 20.52 7.50 -0.07
CA ILE A 453 19.30 6.71 -0.27
C ILE A 453 18.28 7.53 -1.05
N PHE A 454 17.27 6.86 -1.58
CA PHE A 454 16.11 7.48 -2.21
C PHE A 454 14.87 7.00 -1.47
N GLU A 455 14.06 7.94 -0.97
CA GLU A 455 12.87 7.62 -0.19
C GLU A 455 11.68 8.46 -0.63
N ARG A 456 10.46 7.93 -0.44
CA ARG A 456 9.21 8.57 -0.90
C ARG A 456 8.73 9.61 0.10
N HIS A 457 8.39 10.77 -0.40
CA HIS A 457 7.89 11.91 0.36
C HIS A 457 6.41 12.17 0.08
N ARG A 458 5.73 12.77 1.07
CA ARG A 458 4.36 13.29 0.98
C ARG A 458 4.14 14.37 2.03
N HIS A 459 4.66 15.58 1.81
CA HIS A 459 4.55 16.67 2.79
C HIS A 459 4.66 18.07 2.16
N ARG A 460 4.12 19.09 2.85
CA ARG A 460 4.21 20.53 2.50
C ARG A 460 5.10 21.31 3.46
N TYR A 461 5.25 20.80 4.69
CA TYR A 461 5.95 21.47 5.79
C TYR A 461 7.24 20.72 6.09
N GLU A 462 8.23 21.47 6.59
CA GLU A 462 9.54 20.93 6.97
C GLU A 462 10.13 21.67 8.18
N ILE A 463 11.29 21.21 8.66
CA ILE A 463 11.99 21.86 9.77
C ILE A 463 12.41 23.27 9.37
N ASN A 464 12.03 24.27 10.17
CA ASN A 464 12.43 25.65 9.96
C ASN A 464 13.94 25.81 10.22
N PRO A 465 14.74 26.23 9.22
CA PRO A 465 16.20 26.33 9.34
C PRO A 465 16.69 27.20 10.50
N LYS A 466 15.88 28.16 10.94
CA LYS A 466 16.20 29.06 12.05
C LYS A 466 16.47 28.33 13.39
N TYR A 467 15.89 27.15 13.59
CA TYR A 467 15.97 26.43 14.85
C TYR A 467 16.95 25.24 14.82
N ILE A 468 17.50 24.87 13.65
CA ILE A 468 18.32 23.66 13.47
C ILE A 468 19.52 23.65 14.43
N ASP A 469 20.33 24.71 14.44
CA ASP A 469 21.55 24.77 15.26
C ASP A 469 21.23 24.65 16.75
N GLN A 470 20.14 25.27 17.22
CA GLN A 470 19.72 25.20 18.61
C GLN A 470 19.23 23.81 19.00
N ILE A 471 18.51 23.13 18.11
CA ILE A 471 18.02 21.76 18.29
C ILE A 471 19.22 20.80 18.35
N GLU A 472 20.16 20.90 17.39
CA GLU A 472 21.34 20.04 17.34
C GLU A 472 22.28 20.24 18.54
N ALA A 473 22.45 21.47 19.01
CA ALA A 473 23.25 21.78 20.19
C ALA A 473 22.66 21.15 21.48
N SER A 474 21.35 20.86 21.50
CA SER A 474 20.65 20.30 22.66
C SER A 474 20.51 18.77 22.63
N GLY A 475 21.14 18.09 21.65
CA GLY A 475 21.26 16.63 21.62
C GLY A 475 20.35 15.90 20.63
N MET A 476 19.42 16.58 19.93
CA MET A 476 18.71 16.01 18.80
C MET A 476 19.48 16.29 17.51
N LYS A 477 19.94 15.27 16.79
CA LYS A 477 20.78 15.40 15.61
C LYS A 477 20.01 15.11 14.34
N TYR A 478 20.26 15.89 13.30
CA TYR A 478 19.75 15.59 11.95
C TYR A 478 20.81 14.82 11.16
N THR A 479 20.73 13.51 11.20
CA THR A 479 21.67 12.59 10.56
C THR A 479 21.38 12.33 9.08
N GLY A 480 20.18 12.65 8.61
CA GLY A 480 19.80 12.65 7.20
C GLY A 480 19.40 14.03 6.72
N ARG A 481 19.90 14.43 5.55
CA ARG A 481 19.59 15.73 4.91
C ARG A 481 19.39 15.54 3.42
N ASP A 482 18.68 16.46 2.77
CA ASP A 482 18.58 16.49 1.32
C ASP A 482 19.95 16.83 0.69
N LYS A 483 20.05 16.70 -0.63
CA LYS A 483 21.29 17.01 -1.39
C LYS A 483 21.80 18.44 -1.19
N SER A 484 20.92 19.40 -0.92
CA SER A 484 21.31 20.79 -0.65
C SER A 484 21.84 21.01 0.77
N GLY A 485 21.63 20.04 1.67
CA GLY A 485 21.91 20.14 3.10
C GLY A 485 20.97 21.06 3.88
N ARG A 486 19.92 21.57 3.23
CA ARG A 486 19.01 22.57 3.83
C ARG A 486 17.78 21.91 4.49
N ARG A 487 17.31 20.78 3.95
CA ARG A 487 16.13 20.07 4.46
C ARG A 487 16.57 18.91 5.34
N MET A 488 15.92 18.81 6.49
CA MET A 488 16.18 17.77 7.48
C MET A 488 15.30 16.56 7.19
N GLU A 489 15.91 15.40 7.00
CA GLU A 489 15.23 14.19 6.54
C GLU A 489 15.17 13.08 7.58
N ILE A 490 16.17 12.98 8.45
CA ILE A 490 16.22 12.00 9.56
C ILE A 490 16.71 12.73 10.81
N LEU A 491 16.01 12.52 11.93
CA LEU A 491 16.49 12.93 13.24
C LEU A 491 16.78 11.72 14.13
N GLU A 492 17.73 11.92 15.04
CA GLU A 492 18.11 10.97 16.08
C GLU A 492 18.37 11.70 17.39
N LEU A 493 17.96 11.10 18.54
CA LEU A 493 18.25 11.67 19.86
C LEU A 493 19.44 10.95 20.49
N GLU A 494 20.49 11.69 20.80
CA GLU A 494 21.69 11.18 21.46
C GLU A 494 21.37 10.59 22.85
N GLY A 495 21.98 9.45 23.18
CA GLY A 495 21.82 8.80 24.47
C GLY A 495 20.43 8.16 24.71
N HIS A 496 19.59 8.06 23.68
CA HIS A 496 18.35 7.31 23.73
C HIS A 496 18.54 5.94 23.05
N PRO A 497 17.94 4.84 23.56
CA PRO A 497 18.10 3.51 22.95
C PRO A 497 17.71 3.45 21.47
N TYR A 498 16.62 4.11 21.11
CA TYR A 498 16.13 4.30 19.75
C TYR A 498 15.08 5.41 19.76
N PHE A 499 15.45 6.62 19.43
CA PHE A 499 14.52 7.72 19.18
C PHE A 499 14.86 8.30 17.83
N MET A 500 14.11 7.90 16.85
CA MET A 500 14.38 8.20 15.45
C MET A 500 13.11 8.68 14.76
N ALA A 501 13.27 9.57 13.80
CA ALA A 501 12.16 9.91 12.92
C ALA A 501 12.65 10.32 11.53
N SER A 502 11.76 10.20 10.54
CA SER A 502 12.02 10.56 9.15
C SER A 502 10.93 11.48 8.59
N GLN A 503 11.34 12.47 7.77
CA GLN A 503 10.40 13.30 7.04
C GLN A 503 9.74 12.54 5.89
N PHE A 504 10.48 11.63 5.28
CA PHE A 504 9.99 10.70 4.25
C PHE A 504 9.24 9.51 4.85
N HIS A 505 8.59 8.74 3.98
CA HIS A 505 7.77 7.57 4.28
C HIS A 505 8.49 6.25 3.95
N PRO A 506 9.32 5.70 4.86
CA PRO A 506 10.09 4.48 4.59
C PRO A 506 9.21 3.23 4.49
N GLU A 507 7.96 3.29 4.96
CA GLU A 507 6.98 2.22 4.86
C GLU A 507 6.59 1.92 3.40
N PHE A 508 6.55 2.91 2.52
CA PHE A 508 6.14 2.72 1.13
C PHE A 508 7.13 1.89 0.32
N LYS A 509 8.40 1.83 0.74
CA LYS A 509 9.43 1.01 0.09
C LYS A 509 9.71 -0.31 0.80
N SER A 510 9.00 -0.59 1.88
CA SER A 510 9.13 -1.83 2.63
C SER A 510 8.60 -3.03 1.83
N ARG A 511 9.38 -4.11 1.77
CA ARG A 511 9.06 -5.34 1.04
C ARG A 511 9.32 -6.55 1.94
N PRO A 512 8.71 -7.72 1.67
CA PRO A 512 8.97 -8.96 2.41
C PRO A 512 10.45 -9.34 2.47
N ASP A 513 11.17 -9.15 1.37
CA ASP A 513 12.59 -9.44 1.21
C ASP A 513 13.53 -8.27 1.56
N ALA A 514 12.99 -7.06 1.67
CA ALA A 514 13.71 -5.83 2.00
C ALA A 514 12.88 -4.92 2.92
N PRO A 515 12.68 -5.29 4.19
CA PRO A 515 11.94 -4.48 5.14
C PRO A 515 12.54 -3.10 5.35
N SER A 516 11.67 -2.11 5.61
CA SER A 516 12.09 -0.75 5.94
C SER A 516 13.13 -0.73 7.06
N PRO A 517 14.33 -0.14 6.84
CA PRO A 517 15.39 -0.11 7.84
C PRO A 517 14.98 0.56 9.16
N LEU A 518 14.16 1.63 9.10
CA LEU A 518 13.74 2.34 10.31
C LEU A 518 12.72 1.52 11.13
N HIS A 519 11.78 0.83 10.47
CA HIS A 519 10.87 -0.09 11.15
C HIS A 519 11.62 -1.30 11.74
N PHE A 520 12.61 -1.81 11.03
CA PHE A 520 13.49 -2.87 11.54
C PHE A 520 14.24 -2.42 12.80
N GLY A 521 14.81 -1.20 12.79
CA GLY A 521 15.45 -0.60 13.95
C GLY A 521 14.54 -0.50 15.16
N LEU A 522 13.29 -0.03 14.95
CA LEU A 522 12.27 0.06 16.00
C LEU A 522 11.95 -1.30 16.62
N VAL A 523 11.67 -2.33 15.80
CA VAL A 523 11.34 -3.68 16.29
C VAL A 523 12.52 -4.31 17.03
N LYS A 524 13.74 -4.13 16.51
CA LYS A 524 14.97 -4.60 17.17
C LYS A 524 15.16 -3.94 18.53
N ALA A 525 15.04 -2.62 18.61
CA ALA A 525 15.16 -1.88 19.88
C ALA A 525 14.04 -2.26 20.86
N ALA A 526 12.81 -2.48 20.38
CA ALA A 526 11.69 -2.94 21.21
C ALA A 526 11.94 -4.34 21.81
N LEU A 527 12.57 -5.25 21.04
CA LEU A 527 13.00 -6.56 21.54
C LEU A 527 14.06 -6.44 22.62
N ASP A 528 15.01 -5.54 22.47
CA ASP A 528 16.08 -5.33 23.46
C ASP A 528 15.55 -4.63 24.72
N HIS A 529 14.66 -3.66 24.57
CA HIS A 529 13.94 -3.03 25.69
C HIS A 529 13.17 -4.08 26.53
N LYS A 530 12.43 -4.97 25.87
CA LYS A 530 11.66 -6.03 26.56
C LYS A 530 12.52 -7.02 27.35
N LYS A 531 13.78 -7.23 26.97
CA LYS A 531 14.70 -8.12 27.68
C LYS A 531 15.30 -7.43 28.93
N SER A 532 15.34 -6.11 28.93
CA SER A 532 15.97 -5.30 29.98
C SER A 532 15.01 -4.93 31.11
N GLY A 533 13.70 -5.01 30.90
CA GLY A 533 12.63 -4.79 31.88
C GLY A 533 11.95 -6.09 32.28
#